data_9f3e42586cb10ae8a114570a40141a03
#
_entry.id   9f3e42586cb10ae8a114570a40141a03
#
_cell.length_a   1.000
_cell.length_b   1.000
_cell.length_c   1.000
_cell.angle_alpha   90.00
_cell.angle_beta   90.00
_cell.angle_gamma   90.00
#
_symmetry.space_group_name_H-M   'P 1'
#
loop_
_entity.id
_entity.type
_entity.pdbx_description
1 polymer ?
#
loop_
_entity_poly.entity_id
_entity_poly.type
_entity_poly.pdbx_seq_one_letter_code
_entity_poly.pdbx_strand_id
1 'polypeptide(L)'
;MSSNSPINKKKKECITMAKMYYEKDCELSYLNGKKIAIIGYGSQGHAHALNLKDSGCDVCVGLRAGSKNWAEAEKAGLAVKTVAEAAQWGDIVMMLINDEVQADVYKRDIEPNLVEGNALAFAHGFNIRYQQIVPP
;
A
#
# COMPACT_ATOMS: atom_id res chain seq x y z
N MET A 1 10.35 -69.72 1.85
CA MET A 1 11.12 -68.53 1.52
C MET A 1 10.15 -67.44 1.20
N SER A 2 9.87 -66.56 2.14
CA SER A 2 8.96 -65.42 1.97
C SER A 2 9.75 -64.18 1.68
N SER A 3 9.59 -63.64 0.49
CA SER A 3 10.14 -62.35 0.09
C SER A 3 9.21 -61.22 0.56
N ASN A 4 9.55 -60.61 1.67
CA ASN A 4 8.92 -59.37 2.10
C ASN A 4 9.57 -58.21 1.33
N SER A 5 8.88 -57.69 0.34
CA SER A 5 9.22 -56.41 -0.27
C SER A 5 8.67 -55.28 0.60
N PRO A 6 9.45 -54.20 0.89
CA PRO A 6 8.97 -53.11 1.71
C PRO A 6 7.96 -52.28 0.93
N ILE A 7 6.78 -52.17 1.53
CA ILE A 7 5.71 -51.31 1.06
C ILE A 7 6.19 -49.85 1.06
N ASN A 8 6.30 -49.30 -0.11
CA ASN A 8 6.65 -47.91 -0.38
C ASN A 8 5.60 -46.99 0.29
N LYS A 9 5.93 -46.48 1.49
CA LYS A 9 5.15 -45.42 2.12
C LYS A 9 5.29 -44.15 1.28
N LYS A 10 4.40 -43.93 0.33
CA LYS A 10 4.21 -42.64 -0.29
C LYS A 10 4.02 -41.60 0.81
N LYS A 11 5.01 -40.72 1.01
CA LYS A 11 4.85 -39.51 1.79
C LYS A 11 3.64 -38.77 1.19
N LYS A 12 2.56 -38.66 1.96
CA LYS A 12 1.51 -37.68 1.70
C LYS A 12 2.18 -36.31 1.79
N GLU A 13 2.50 -35.72 0.65
CA GLU A 13 2.79 -34.30 0.60
C GLU A 13 1.55 -33.59 1.10
N CYS A 14 1.63 -33.03 2.28
CA CYS A 14 0.61 -32.15 2.80
C CYS A 14 0.67 -30.90 1.95
N ILE A 15 -0.20 -30.82 0.93
CA ILE A 15 -0.40 -29.60 0.17
C ILE A 15 -1.05 -28.63 1.14
N THR A 16 -0.22 -27.82 1.78
CA THR A 16 -0.69 -26.74 2.62
C THR A 16 -1.28 -25.70 1.66
N MET A 17 -2.59 -25.70 1.52
CA MET A 17 -3.30 -24.67 0.77
C MET A 17 -3.02 -23.31 1.42
N ALA A 18 -2.79 -22.28 0.59
CA ALA A 18 -2.63 -20.93 1.08
C ALA A 18 -3.85 -20.53 1.94
N LYS A 19 -3.59 -19.90 3.08
CA LYS A 19 -4.65 -19.40 3.95
C LYS A 19 -5.37 -18.26 3.24
N MET A 20 -6.67 -18.42 3.02
CA MET A 20 -7.52 -17.35 2.48
C MET A 20 -8.10 -16.54 3.64
N TYR A 21 -8.08 -15.22 3.49
CA TYR A 21 -8.65 -14.27 4.44
C TYR A 21 -9.93 -13.68 3.85
N TYR A 22 -10.95 -13.54 4.68
CA TYR A 22 -12.24 -12.96 4.36
C TYR A 22 -12.49 -11.74 5.28
N GLU A 23 -13.55 -11.00 5.03
CA GLU A 23 -13.91 -9.81 5.81
C GLU A 23 -13.92 -10.08 7.32
N LYS A 24 -14.44 -11.22 7.76
CA LYS A 24 -14.43 -11.64 9.17
C LYS A 24 -13.04 -11.89 9.78
N ASP A 25 -12.02 -12.04 8.93
CA ASP A 25 -10.63 -12.25 9.34
C ASP A 25 -9.84 -10.93 9.36
N CYS A 26 -10.50 -9.81 8.98
CA CYS A 26 -9.92 -8.49 8.91
C CYS A 26 -10.48 -7.62 10.05
N GLU A 27 -9.65 -6.69 10.51
CA GLU A 27 -10.01 -5.78 11.62
C GLU A 27 -9.79 -4.34 11.16
N LEU A 28 -10.87 -3.68 10.74
CA LEU A 28 -10.82 -2.30 10.24
C LEU A 28 -10.46 -1.31 11.35
N SER A 29 -10.67 -1.66 12.61
CA SER A 29 -10.37 -0.77 13.74
C SER A 29 -8.89 -0.38 13.85
N TYR A 30 -7.97 -1.14 13.24
CA TYR A 30 -6.56 -0.75 13.15
C TYR A 30 -6.33 0.55 12.38
N LEU A 31 -7.27 0.95 11.52
CA LEU A 31 -7.22 2.21 10.77
C LEU A 31 -7.95 3.36 11.48
N ASN A 32 -8.63 3.10 12.60
CA ASN A 32 -9.36 4.13 13.33
C ASN A 32 -8.40 5.23 13.82
N GLY A 33 -8.75 6.48 13.48
CA GLY A 33 -7.94 7.64 13.84
C GLY A 33 -6.62 7.76 13.08
N LYS A 34 -6.36 6.89 12.10
CA LYS A 34 -5.19 6.99 11.22
C LYS A 34 -5.49 7.84 9.99
N LYS A 35 -4.56 8.69 9.66
CA LYS A 35 -4.57 9.54 8.45
C LYS A 35 -3.85 8.81 7.34
N ILE A 36 -4.53 8.57 6.22
CA ILE A 36 -3.98 7.80 5.10
C ILE A 36 -3.76 8.72 3.91
N ALA A 37 -2.50 8.90 3.54
CA ALA A 37 -2.09 9.68 2.37
C ALA A 37 -1.86 8.74 1.18
N ILE A 38 -2.66 8.89 0.12
CA ILE A 38 -2.51 8.16 -1.14
C ILE A 38 -1.70 9.03 -2.09
N ILE A 39 -0.49 8.62 -2.42
CA ILE A 39 0.38 9.34 -3.34
C ILE A 39 0.14 8.84 -4.76
N GLY A 40 -0.50 9.68 -5.56
CA GLY A 40 -0.93 9.39 -6.92
C GLY A 40 -2.44 9.17 -7.04
N TYR A 41 -2.99 9.45 -8.21
CA TYR A 41 -4.42 9.30 -8.52
C TYR A 41 -4.61 8.70 -9.93
N GLY A 42 -3.82 7.65 -10.22
CA GLY A 42 -4.01 6.75 -11.35
C GLY A 42 -5.11 5.73 -11.03
N SER A 43 -5.19 4.66 -11.81
CA SER A 43 -6.23 3.63 -11.64
C SER A 43 -6.27 3.02 -10.23
N GLN A 44 -5.11 2.72 -9.65
CA GLN A 44 -5.04 2.19 -8.29
C GLN A 44 -5.26 3.28 -7.23
N GLY A 45 -4.62 4.44 -7.38
CA GLY A 45 -4.77 5.55 -6.43
C GLY A 45 -6.22 5.99 -6.28
N HIS A 46 -6.93 6.13 -7.39
CA HIS A 46 -8.37 6.41 -7.42
C HIS A 46 -9.17 5.35 -6.65
N ALA A 47 -8.97 4.07 -6.98
CA ALA A 47 -9.71 2.97 -6.36
C ALA A 47 -9.42 2.86 -4.85
N HIS A 48 -8.15 2.91 -4.44
CA HIS A 48 -7.77 2.85 -3.03
C HIS A 48 -8.34 4.02 -2.22
N ALA A 49 -8.22 5.24 -2.75
CA ALA A 49 -8.70 6.43 -2.05
C ALA A 49 -10.22 6.39 -1.83
N LEU A 50 -11.00 6.00 -2.83
CA LEU A 50 -12.45 5.91 -2.71
C LEU A 50 -12.88 4.75 -1.80
N ASN A 51 -12.27 3.57 -1.91
CA ASN A 51 -12.60 2.44 -1.05
C ASN A 51 -12.31 2.74 0.43
N LEU A 52 -11.19 3.39 0.73
CA LEU A 52 -10.86 3.80 2.10
C LEU A 52 -11.84 4.86 2.62
N LYS A 53 -12.19 5.84 1.78
CA LYS A 53 -13.21 6.85 2.12
C LYS A 53 -14.56 6.20 2.42
N ASP A 54 -15.02 5.29 1.56
CA ASP A 54 -16.28 4.58 1.74
C ASP A 54 -16.28 3.69 2.99
N SER A 55 -15.11 3.24 3.41
CA SER A 55 -14.89 2.51 4.66
C SER A 55 -14.79 3.43 5.89
N GLY A 56 -14.97 4.74 5.73
CA GLY A 56 -14.95 5.72 6.82
C GLY A 56 -13.56 6.12 7.30
N CYS A 57 -12.50 5.83 6.53
CA CYS A 57 -11.15 6.24 6.85
C CYS A 57 -10.91 7.72 6.51
N ASP A 58 -9.99 8.36 7.25
CA ASP A 58 -9.51 9.71 6.95
C ASP A 58 -8.43 9.65 5.86
N VAL A 59 -8.77 10.12 4.65
CA VAL A 59 -7.96 9.94 3.44
C VAL A 59 -7.70 11.27 2.75
N CYS A 60 -6.46 11.50 2.35
CA CYS A 60 -6.11 12.54 1.39
C CYS A 60 -5.34 11.96 0.19
N VAL A 61 -5.34 12.69 -0.90
CA VAL A 61 -4.57 12.36 -2.11
C VAL A 61 -3.42 13.35 -2.25
N GLY A 62 -2.20 12.84 -2.38
CA GLY A 62 -1.00 13.61 -2.65
C GLY A 62 -0.70 13.64 -4.14
N LEU A 63 -0.69 14.82 -4.74
CA LEU A 63 -0.42 15.04 -6.15
C LEU A 63 0.63 16.13 -6.34
N ARG A 64 1.34 16.10 -7.48
CA ARG A 64 2.17 17.23 -7.87
C ARG A 64 1.29 18.45 -8.18
N ALA A 65 1.80 19.62 -7.87
CA ALA A 65 1.14 20.86 -8.25
C ALA A 65 0.87 20.91 -9.77
N GLY A 66 -0.34 21.31 -10.17
CA GLY A 66 -0.75 21.34 -11.57
C GLY A 66 -1.05 19.97 -12.20
N SER A 67 -1.20 18.92 -11.40
CA SER A 67 -1.67 17.63 -11.91
C SER A 67 -3.07 17.74 -12.49
N LYS A 68 -3.28 17.17 -13.67
CA LYS A 68 -4.61 17.10 -14.31
C LYS A 68 -5.65 16.34 -13.46
N ASN A 69 -5.19 15.45 -12.59
CA ASN A 69 -6.07 14.65 -11.75
C ASN A 69 -6.50 15.38 -10.47
N TRP A 70 -6.00 16.59 -10.23
CA TRP A 70 -6.31 17.38 -9.02
C TRP A 70 -7.81 17.67 -8.91
N ALA A 71 -8.37 18.31 -9.94
CA ALA A 71 -9.79 18.64 -9.97
C ALA A 71 -10.69 17.38 -9.96
N GLU A 72 -10.21 16.28 -10.51
CA GLU A 72 -10.95 15.01 -10.53
C GLU A 72 -11.06 14.40 -9.13
N ALA A 73 -9.97 14.40 -8.38
CA ALA A 73 -9.95 13.94 -6.99
C ALA A 73 -10.80 14.82 -6.07
N GLU A 74 -10.74 16.17 -6.24
CA GLU A 74 -11.59 17.10 -5.50
C GLU A 74 -13.07 16.90 -5.82
N LYS A 75 -13.42 16.69 -7.09
CA LYS A 75 -14.79 16.38 -7.51
C LYS A 75 -15.33 15.09 -6.91
N ALA A 76 -14.47 14.12 -6.67
CA ALA A 76 -14.81 12.88 -5.96
C ALA A 76 -14.95 13.08 -4.43
N GLY A 77 -14.78 14.32 -3.95
CA GLY A 77 -14.90 14.68 -2.53
C GLY A 77 -13.72 14.22 -1.68
N LEU A 78 -12.54 14.07 -2.27
CA LEU A 78 -11.30 13.78 -1.58
C LEU A 78 -10.54 15.08 -1.27
N ALA A 79 -9.89 15.13 -0.12
CA ALA A 79 -8.93 16.19 0.18
C ALA A 79 -7.67 15.98 -0.68
N VAL A 80 -7.24 17.02 -1.40
CA VAL A 80 -6.05 16.96 -2.25
C VAL A 80 -4.98 17.91 -1.70
N LYS A 81 -3.76 17.42 -1.64
CA LYS A 81 -2.58 18.13 -1.14
C LYS A 81 -1.42 17.92 -2.11
N THR A 82 -0.38 18.73 -1.96
CA THR A 82 0.91 18.38 -2.59
C THR A 82 1.47 17.09 -1.98
N VAL A 83 2.38 16.42 -2.67
CA VAL A 83 2.96 15.16 -2.17
C VAL A 83 3.63 15.35 -0.81
N ALA A 84 4.39 16.44 -0.64
CA ALA A 84 5.05 16.77 0.62
C ALA A 84 4.06 17.02 1.77
N GLU A 85 3.02 17.82 1.51
CA GLU A 85 1.97 18.10 2.51
C GLU A 85 1.18 16.84 2.87
N ALA A 86 0.90 15.97 1.89
CA ALA A 86 0.22 14.70 2.13
C ALA A 86 1.08 13.75 2.97
N ALA A 87 2.38 13.66 2.68
CA ALA A 87 3.33 12.87 3.46
C ALA A 87 3.45 13.37 4.91
N GLN A 88 3.51 14.68 5.11
CA GLN A 88 3.56 15.30 6.44
C GLN A 88 2.25 15.06 7.23
N TRP A 89 1.12 15.05 6.55
CA TRP A 89 -0.19 14.89 7.18
C TRP A 89 -0.50 13.43 7.54
N GLY A 90 0.00 12.45 6.75
CA GLY A 90 -0.38 11.05 6.84
C GLY A 90 0.38 10.27 7.91
N ASP A 91 -0.32 9.43 8.65
CA ASP A 91 0.28 8.37 9.47
C ASP A 91 0.70 7.18 8.61
N ILE A 92 -0.06 6.93 7.54
CA ILE A 92 0.21 5.89 6.55
C ILE A 92 0.34 6.57 5.19
N VAL A 93 1.48 6.40 4.54
CA VAL A 93 1.77 6.95 3.21
C VAL A 93 1.83 5.81 2.21
N MET A 94 0.88 5.76 1.28
CA MET A 94 0.80 4.72 0.26
C MET A 94 1.26 5.24 -1.10
N MET A 95 2.32 4.65 -1.62
CA MET A 95 2.94 5.01 -2.91
C MET A 95 2.22 4.32 -4.05
N LEU A 96 1.43 5.06 -4.82
CA LEU A 96 0.68 4.57 -5.99
C LEU A 96 0.96 5.37 -7.27
N ILE A 97 2.17 5.86 -7.41
CA ILE A 97 2.71 6.44 -8.64
C ILE A 97 3.58 5.40 -9.37
N ASN A 98 3.95 5.68 -10.62
CA ASN A 98 4.77 4.77 -11.43
C ASN A 98 6.13 4.50 -10.77
N ASP A 99 6.59 3.26 -10.84
CA ASP A 99 7.82 2.78 -10.20
C ASP A 99 9.06 3.60 -10.58
N GLU A 100 9.12 4.06 -11.85
CA GLU A 100 10.27 4.80 -12.37
C GLU A 100 10.49 6.17 -11.69
N VAL A 101 9.42 6.77 -11.15
CA VAL A 101 9.47 8.10 -10.52
C VAL A 101 9.38 8.04 -9.00
N GLN A 102 9.09 6.87 -8.43
CA GLN A 102 8.87 6.73 -6.98
C GLN A 102 10.09 7.11 -6.16
N ALA A 103 11.30 6.70 -6.59
CA ALA A 103 12.53 6.96 -5.84
C ALA A 103 12.82 8.47 -5.73
N ASP A 104 12.64 9.22 -6.81
CA ASP A 104 12.87 10.65 -6.83
C ASP A 104 11.84 11.40 -5.98
N VAL A 105 10.56 11.02 -6.12
CA VAL A 105 9.47 11.60 -5.32
C VAL A 105 9.65 11.26 -3.83
N TYR A 106 10.06 10.04 -3.52
CA TYR A 106 10.35 9.63 -2.15
C TYR A 106 11.42 10.51 -1.52
N LYS A 107 12.58 10.63 -2.15
CA LYS A 107 13.71 11.41 -1.62
C LYS A 107 13.39 12.91 -1.48
N ARG A 108 12.66 13.46 -2.43
CA ARG A 108 12.37 14.89 -2.47
C ARG A 108 11.23 15.30 -1.52
N ASP A 109 10.13 14.53 -1.52
CA ASP A 109 8.87 14.98 -0.95
C ASP A 109 8.39 14.13 0.24
N ILE A 110 8.81 12.86 0.35
CA ILE A 110 8.29 11.94 1.36
C ILE A 110 9.28 11.74 2.51
N GLU A 111 10.49 11.30 2.21
CA GLU A 111 11.51 11.01 3.21
C GLU A 111 11.73 12.17 4.23
N PRO A 112 11.83 13.45 3.79
CA PRO A 112 11.99 14.55 4.72
C PRO A 112 10.80 14.81 5.64
N ASN A 113 9.63 14.27 5.31
CA ASN A 113 8.37 14.48 6.02
C ASN A 113 7.92 13.26 6.82
N LEU A 114 8.65 12.15 6.76
CA LEU A 114 8.38 10.98 7.59
C LEU A 114 8.88 11.18 9.01
N VAL A 115 8.09 10.73 9.96
CA VAL A 115 8.45 10.73 11.38
C VAL A 115 8.32 9.32 11.95
N GLU A 116 8.94 9.09 13.10
CA GLU A 116 8.83 7.81 13.80
C GLU A 116 7.35 7.44 14.03
N GLY A 117 6.99 6.21 13.71
CA GLY A 117 5.62 5.70 13.80
C GLY A 117 4.82 5.80 12.50
N ASN A 118 5.31 6.50 11.48
CA ASN A 118 4.67 6.47 10.17
C ASN A 118 4.87 5.11 9.49
N ALA A 119 3.90 4.72 8.69
CA ALA A 119 3.99 3.55 7.82
C ALA A 119 4.11 3.97 6.37
N LEU A 120 5.08 3.38 5.65
CA LEU A 120 5.22 3.54 4.21
C LEU A 120 4.75 2.26 3.52
N ALA A 121 3.79 2.38 2.60
CA ALA A 121 3.17 1.25 1.92
C ALA A 121 3.33 1.34 0.40
N PHE A 122 3.47 0.18 -0.24
CA PHE A 122 3.62 0.04 -1.69
C PHE A 122 2.66 -1.02 -2.21
N ALA A 123 2.11 -0.81 -3.41
CA ALA A 123 1.36 -1.84 -4.11
C ALA A 123 2.30 -2.88 -4.77
N HIS A 124 3.52 -2.47 -5.12
CA HIS A 124 4.54 -3.32 -5.73
C HIS A 124 5.90 -3.11 -5.06
N GLY A 125 6.60 -4.19 -4.79
CA GLY A 125 7.86 -4.16 -4.03
C GLY A 125 9.12 -3.82 -4.85
N PHE A 126 9.01 -3.37 -6.11
CA PHE A 126 10.14 -3.12 -7.01
C PHE A 126 11.20 -2.21 -6.38
N ASN A 127 10.82 -1.02 -5.96
CA ASN A 127 11.77 -0.03 -5.42
C ASN A 127 12.41 -0.46 -4.10
N ILE A 128 11.70 -1.22 -3.29
CA ILE A 128 12.24 -1.82 -2.06
C ILE A 128 13.20 -2.97 -2.42
N ARG A 129 12.78 -3.88 -3.29
CA ARG A 129 13.57 -5.06 -3.68
C ARG A 129 14.91 -4.67 -4.30
N TYR A 130 14.93 -3.64 -5.13
CA TYR A 130 16.13 -3.15 -5.82
C TYR A 130 16.83 -1.99 -5.10
N GLN A 131 16.44 -1.71 -3.86
CA GLN A 131 17.05 -0.69 -2.99
C GLN A 131 17.08 0.71 -3.61
N GLN A 132 16.11 1.02 -4.47
CA GLN A 132 15.90 2.38 -4.98
C GLN A 132 15.29 3.28 -3.91
N ILE A 133 14.51 2.69 -3.01
CA ILE A 133 13.98 3.29 -1.79
C ILE A 133 14.41 2.41 -0.62
N VAL A 134 15.08 3.02 0.33
CA VAL A 134 15.47 2.40 1.61
C VAL A 134 14.85 3.26 2.71
N PRO A 135 13.73 2.84 3.29
CA PRO A 135 13.10 3.56 4.40
C PRO A 135 14.02 3.61 5.64
N PRO A 136 13.90 4.66 6.49
CA PRO A 136 14.68 4.79 7.70
C PRO A 136 14.34 3.71 8.74
#